data_1b715856e252ab367cb845cca111a7be
#
_entry.id   1b715856e252ab367cb845cca111a7be
#
_cell.length_a   1.000
_cell.length_b   1.000
_cell.length_c   1.000
_cell.angle_alpha   90.00
_cell.angle_beta   90.00
_cell.angle_gamma   90.00
#
_symmetry.space_group_name_H-M   'P 1'
#
loop_
_entity.id
_entity.type
_entity.pdbx_description
1 polymer ?
#
loop_
_entity_poly.entity_id
_entity_poly.type
_entity_poly.pdbx_seq_one_letter_code
_entity_poly.pdbx_strand_id
1 'polypeptide(L)'
;MKRPALYLLTLFLALLCSTQCIAKKDKYNITLTIKNNSDSMMLMGYYYAENIYVFDTAWKDRKGRFVFSNRTRPLPDGMYFFAAPSKNRWVDFVIYHEDPSFSFLTDESDWTNNMQVKGSKENEILFNYQRSSNLAYREFNEKITAADSSTRAELQKALQTEQNNIKNRTIAQYPNSMISKMMTATIDIEVPILDANGDSLSRRQQYEYFMAHYFDHMPLDEDMLVRTPKMVFYQRVMDYFDKYLKGATPEVIISYADSLIEKSRPSQENFKWLVHTLKEKYLHSNITIYEAVCVHLIKRYYLSGDAFWCQPSTIDEMSVIADKWERLLIGKVAPELIMFDTNHIPHSLHNLPHRYKLLVFWSPTCGHCKSIIPQLYEKYNELRQTYDIGTFAILSEPDDATRPKWHKFIADHHLDWLNIDGGEANVDWHDVYDVVTTPQIYLLDENNRIVAKKLNAETFERIVKALCEPRKS
;
A
#
# COMPACT_ATOMS: atom_id res chain seq x y z
N MET A 1 -0.24 -44.03 73.87
CA MET A 1 0.57 -43.77 72.62
C MET A 1 0.00 -44.55 71.44
N LYS A 2 -0.80 -43.98 70.58
CA LYS A 2 -1.20 -44.57 69.30
C LYS A 2 -1.90 -43.56 68.39
N ARG A 3 -1.29 -43.32 67.27
CA ARG A 3 -1.87 -42.98 65.94
C ARG A 3 -2.46 -41.58 65.70
N PRO A 4 -1.63 -40.65 65.24
CA PRO A 4 -2.11 -39.56 64.41
C PRO A 4 -1.78 -39.70 62.86
N ALA A 5 -1.35 -40.88 62.37
CA ALA A 5 -0.88 -41.02 60.98
C ALA A 5 -1.99 -41.32 59.93
N LEU A 6 -3.22 -41.59 60.39
CA LEU A 6 -4.30 -42.00 59.45
C LEU A 6 -5.18 -40.83 58.93
N TYR A 7 -5.16 -39.69 59.65
CA TYR A 7 -5.94 -38.50 59.24
C TYR A 7 -5.24 -37.59 58.24
N LEU A 8 -3.90 -37.66 58.15
CA LEU A 8 -3.17 -36.88 57.13
C LEU A 8 -3.25 -37.50 55.72
N LEU A 9 -3.47 -38.82 55.59
CA LEU A 9 -3.55 -39.49 54.28
C LEU A 9 -4.91 -39.27 53.60
N THR A 10 -5.98 -39.10 54.37
CA THR A 10 -7.32 -38.82 53.82
C THR A 10 -7.50 -37.37 53.43
N LEU A 11 -6.78 -36.42 54.06
CA LEU A 11 -6.80 -35.01 53.64
C LEU A 11 -5.98 -34.78 52.35
N PHE A 12 -4.93 -35.56 52.12
CA PHE A 12 -4.10 -35.46 50.89
C PHE A 12 -4.79 -36.10 49.66
N LEU A 13 -5.64 -37.12 49.85
CA LEU A 13 -6.44 -37.68 48.74
C LEU A 13 -7.65 -36.80 48.38
N ALA A 14 -8.18 -36.00 49.33
CA ALA A 14 -9.27 -35.08 49.03
C ALA A 14 -8.81 -33.81 48.30
N LEU A 15 -7.51 -33.42 48.39
CA LEU A 15 -6.93 -32.31 47.62
C LEU A 15 -6.52 -32.69 46.18
N LEU A 16 -6.44 -33.97 45.84
CA LEU A 16 -6.06 -34.47 44.53
C LEU A 16 -7.25 -34.69 43.58
N CYS A 17 -8.49 -34.56 44.05
CA CYS A 17 -9.69 -34.75 43.20
C CYS A 17 -10.40 -33.45 42.80
N SER A 18 -9.81 -32.27 43.02
CA SER A 18 -10.38 -30.99 42.55
C SER A 18 -9.53 -30.33 41.49
N THR A 19 -8.83 -31.06 40.64
CA THR A 19 -8.53 -30.56 39.31
C THR A 19 -9.85 -30.55 38.56
N GLN A 20 -10.66 -29.51 38.80
CA GLN A 20 -11.68 -29.13 37.86
C GLN A 20 -10.94 -28.99 36.52
N CYS A 21 -11.27 -29.90 35.61
CA CYS A 21 -10.93 -29.75 34.20
C CYS A 21 -11.67 -28.48 33.75
N ILE A 22 -11.04 -27.30 33.95
CA ILE A 22 -11.51 -26.04 33.35
C ILE A 22 -11.40 -26.30 31.87
N ALA A 23 -12.51 -26.69 31.26
CA ALA A 23 -12.59 -26.83 29.83
C ALA A 23 -12.10 -25.49 29.26
N LYS A 24 -10.97 -25.52 28.56
CA LYS A 24 -10.39 -24.31 27.94
C LYS A 24 -11.47 -23.70 27.09
N LYS A 25 -11.96 -22.50 27.45
CA LYS A 25 -13.00 -21.79 26.73
C LYS A 25 -12.56 -21.60 25.27
N ASP A 26 -13.47 -21.79 24.32
CA ASP A 26 -13.20 -21.51 22.93
C ASP A 26 -12.77 -20.04 22.77
N LYS A 27 -11.86 -19.77 21.87
CA LYS A 27 -11.44 -18.41 21.54
C LYS A 27 -12.53 -17.65 20.80
N TYR A 28 -13.37 -18.37 20.07
CA TYR A 28 -14.64 -17.88 19.56
C TYR A 28 -15.63 -19.05 19.44
N ASN A 29 -16.92 -18.73 19.49
CA ASN A 29 -18.02 -19.65 19.27
C ASN A 29 -19.21 -18.89 18.69
N ILE A 30 -19.27 -18.82 17.36
CA ILE A 30 -20.28 -18.04 16.65
C ILE A 30 -21.22 -19.02 15.94
N THR A 31 -22.51 -18.86 16.19
CA THR A 31 -23.54 -19.69 15.54
C THR A 31 -24.39 -18.86 14.59
N LEU A 32 -24.52 -19.31 13.35
CA LEU A 32 -25.43 -18.75 12.36
C LEU A 32 -26.54 -19.76 12.06
N THR A 33 -27.79 -19.32 12.14
CA THR A 33 -28.97 -20.08 11.72
C THR A 33 -29.73 -19.29 10.66
N ILE A 34 -29.98 -19.90 9.51
CA ILE A 34 -30.74 -19.28 8.44
C ILE A 34 -31.95 -20.16 8.17
N LYS A 35 -33.17 -19.67 8.49
CA LYS A 35 -34.42 -20.37 8.21
C LYS A 35 -34.60 -20.51 6.70
N ASN A 36 -35.21 -21.60 6.26
CA ASN A 36 -35.47 -21.90 4.86
C ASN A 36 -34.26 -21.98 3.93
N ASN A 37 -33.04 -22.09 4.50
CA ASN A 37 -31.81 -22.17 3.76
C ASN A 37 -31.46 -23.60 3.34
N SER A 38 -31.05 -23.78 2.08
CA SER A 38 -30.68 -25.09 1.51
C SER A 38 -29.17 -25.35 1.48
N ASP A 39 -28.34 -24.35 1.81
CA ASP A 39 -26.88 -24.52 1.77
C ASP A 39 -26.42 -25.52 2.82
N SER A 40 -25.47 -26.38 2.46
CA SER A 40 -24.85 -27.35 3.37
C SER A 40 -23.62 -26.79 4.06
N MET A 41 -23.01 -25.71 3.52
CA MET A 41 -21.77 -25.12 3.97
C MET A 41 -21.89 -23.59 3.99
N MET A 42 -21.18 -22.96 4.94
CA MET A 42 -21.05 -21.50 5.07
C MET A 42 -19.59 -21.14 5.32
N LEU A 43 -19.10 -20.14 4.62
CA LEU A 43 -17.79 -19.55 4.87
C LEU A 43 -17.89 -18.39 5.84
N MET A 44 -16.88 -18.23 6.69
CA MET A 44 -16.63 -17.01 7.46
C MET A 44 -15.34 -16.39 6.93
N GLY A 45 -15.42 -15.16 6.46
CA GLY A 45 -14.27 -14.41 5.97
C GLY A 45 -14.09 -13.09 6.70
N TYR A 46 -13.02 -12.39 6.39
CA TYR A 46 -12.70 -11.08 6.96
C TYR A 46 -12.10 -10.15 5.90
N TYR A 47 -12.21 -8.85 6.16
CA TYR A 47 -11.56 -7.80 5.38
C TYR A 47 -10.14 -7.57 5.86
N TYR A 48 -9.23 -7.27 4.95
CA TYR A 48 -7.88 -6.80 5.26
C TYR A 48 -7.40 -5.90 4.12
N ALA A 49 -7.36 -4.61 4.37
CA ALA A 49 -7.04 -3.57 3.40
C ALA A 49 -7.91 -3.68 2.12
N GLU A 50 -7.29 -3.93 0.95
CA GLU A 50 -8.00 -4.09 -0.33
C GLU A 50 -8.60 -5.48 -0.55
N ASN A 51 -8.23 -6.45 0.27
CA ASN A 51 -8.54 -7.86 0.07
C ASN A 51 -9.58 -8.40 1.06
N ILE A 52 -10.13 -9.54 0.71
CA ILE A 52 -10.93 -10.38 1.59
C ILE A 52 -10.31 -11.79 1.67
N TYR A 53 -10.40 -12.40 2.84
CA TYR A 53 -9.83 -13.72 3.08
C TYR A 53 -10.85 -14.63 3.76
N VAL A 54 -10.82 -15.92 3.43
CA VAL A 54 -11.57 -16.93 4.19
C VAL A 54 -10.85 -17.21 5.50
N PHE A 55 -11.59 -17.14 6.60
CA PHE A 55 -11.07 -17.40 7.95
C PHE A 55 -11.41 -18.80 8.47
N ASP A 56 -12.68 -19.22 8.27
CA ASP A 56 -13.20 -20.49 8.75
C ASP A 56 -14.35 -20.99 7.86
N THR A 57 -14.69 -22.28 8.00
CA THR A 57 -15.77 -22.93 7.24
C THR A 57 -16.60 -23.78 8.18
N ALA A 58 -17.93 -23.64 8.12
CA ALA A 58 -18.85 -24.45 8.90
C ALA A 58 -19.80 -25.24 8.01
N TRP A 59 -20.03 -26.50 8.38
CA TRP A 59 -21.05 -27.35 7.77
C TRP A 59 -22.35 -27.29 8.59
N LYS A 60 -23.49 -27.36 7.91
CA LYS A 60 -24.80 -27.34 8.56
C LYS A 60 -24.95 -28.57 9.47
N ASP A 61 -25.20 -28.33 10.74
CA ASP A 61 -25.44 -29.40 11.70
C ASP A 61 -26.87 -29.97 11.61
N ARG A 62 -27.15 -31.02 12.38
CA ARG A 62 -28.48 -31.67 12.41
C ARG A 62 -29.60 -30.77 12.91
N LYS A 63 -29.28 -29.62 13.54
CA LYS A 63 -30.23 -28.60 13.99
C LYS A 63 -30.39 -27.46 13.00
N GLY A 64 -29.76 -27.54 11.82
CA GLY A 64 -29.81 -26.52 10.78
C GLY A 64 -28.91 -25.30 11.03
N ARG A 65 -27.88 -25.44 11.87
CA ARG A 65 -26.98 -24.35 12.27
C ARG A 65 -25.62 -24.50 11.63
N PHE A 66 -24.94 -23.38 11.37
CA PHE A 66 -23.53 -23.28 11.05
C PHE A 66 -22.81 -22.80 12.31
N VAL A 67 -21.89 -23.61 12.84
CA VAL A 67 -21.16 -23.31 14.08
C VAL A 67 -19.68 -23.13 13.75
N PHE A 68 -19.20 -21.91 13.95
CA PHE A 68 -17.80 -21.54 13.82
C PHE A 68 -17.19 -21.48 15.21
N SER A 69 -16.19 -22.31 15.50
CA SER A 69 -15.57 -22.32 16.83
C SER A 69 -14.11 -22.77 16.77
N ASN A 70 -13.27 -22.16 17.58
CA ASN A 70 -11.86 -22.53 17.69
C ASN A 70 -11.33 -22.26 19.10
N ARG A 71 -10.45 -23.14 19.60
CA ARG A 71 -9.86 -23.06 20.94
C ARG A 71 -8.49 -22.41 20.99
N THR A 72 -7.86 -22.22 19.84
CA THR A 72 -6.46 -21.77 19.76
C THR A 72 -6.31 -20.47 19.00
N ARG A 73 -7.06 -20.29 17.91
CA ARG A 73 -6.97 -19.10 17.04
C ARG A 73 -8.01 -18.06 17.47
N PRO A 74 -7.60 -16.87 17.94
CA PRO A 74 -8.53 -15.77 18.23
C PRO A 74 -9.10 -15.16 16.96
N LEU A 75 -10.22 -14.43 17.09
CA LEU A 75 -10.72 -13.49 16.10
C LEU A 75 -10.24 -12.09 16.47
N PRO A 76 -9.35 -11.45 15.69
CA PRO A 76 -9.00 -10.05 15.88
C PRO A 76 -10.19 -9.12 15.66
N ASP A 77 -10.15 -7.94 16.27
CA ASP A 77 -11.13 -6.88 16.01
C ASP A 77 -11.14 -6.51 14.52
N GLY A 78 -12.35 -6.36 13.96
CA GLY A 78 -12.50 -6.09 12.54
C GLY A 78 -13.87 -6.44 11.99
N MET A 79 -14.03 -6.21 10.70
CA MET A 79 -15.23 -6.59 9.95
C MET A 79 -15.05 -7.97 9.31
N TYR A 80 -16.05 -8.79 9.48
CA TYR A 80 -16.16 -10.16 8.99
C TYR A 80 -17.41 -10.30 8.13
N PHE A 81 -17.52 -11.42 7.44
CA PHE A 81 -18.72 -11.76 6.69
C PHE A 81 -19.00 -13.27 6.72
N PHE A 82 -20.27 -13.62 6.65
CA PHE A 82 -20.70 -14.96 6.27
C PHE A 82 -21.01 -14.99 4.78
N ALA A 83 -20.54 -16.01 4.08
CA ALA A 83 -20.76 -16.15 2.65
C ALA A 83 -21.29 -17.55 2.30
N ALA A 84 -22.34 -17.59 1.50
CA ALA A 84 -22.84 -18.79 0.83
C ALA A 84 -22.33 -18.83 -0.62
N PRO A 85 -21.25 -19.57 -0.94
CA PRO A 85 -20.64 -19.56 -2.26
C PRO A 85 -21.59 -20.01 -3.37
N SER A 86 -22.50 -20.96 -3.07
CA SER A 86 -23.48 -21.48 -4.01
C SER A 86 -24.46 -20.44 -4.56
N LYS A 87 -24.65 -19.31 -3.83
CA LYS A 87 -25.62 -18.27 -4.16
C LYS A 87 -24.99 -16.91 -4.39
N ASN A 88 -23.66 -16.80 -4.31
CA ASN A 88 -22.91 -15.53 -4.33
C ASN A 88 -23.55 -14.49 -3.39
N ARG A 89 -23.88 -14.90 -2.17
CA ARG A 89 -24.53 -14.10 -1.15
C ARG A 89 -23.70 -14.04 0.11
N TRP A 90 -23.60 -12.86 0.70
CA TRP A 90 -22.91 -12.65 1.98
C TRP A 90 -23.63 -11.63 2.86
N VAL A 91 -23.32 -11.63 4.14
CA VAL A 91 -23.74 -10.64 5.13
C VAL A 91 -22.61 -10.33 6.07
N ASP A 92 -22.38 -9.03 6.28
CA ASP A 92 -21.30 -8.54 7.15
C ASP A 92 -21.71 -8.59 8.61
N PHE A 93 -20.70 -8.79 9.49
CA PHE A 93 -20.81 -8.65 10.94
C PHE A 93 -19.48 -8.13 11.50
N VAL A 94 -19.45 -7.76 12.78
CA VAL A 94 -18.25 -7.19 13.40
C VAL A 94 -17.82 -7.97 14.64
N ILE A 95 -16.52 -7.96 14.90
CA ILE A 95 -15.89 -8.33 16.16
C ILE A 95 -15.19 -7.09 16.66
N TYR A 96 -15.54 -6.61 17.86
CA TYR A 96 -14.92 -5.41 18.39
C TYR A 96 -15.07 -5.34 19.90
N HIS A 97 -13.94 -5.49 20.60
CA HIS A 97 -13.82 -5.40 22.06
C HIS A 97 -14.86 -6.23 22.86
N GLU A 98 -15.33 -7.32 22.29
CA GLU A 98 -16.29 -8.22 22.94
C GLU A 98 -15.85 -9.69 22.86
N ASP A 99 -16.42 -10.53 23.74
CA ASP A 99 -16.25 -11.98 23.64
C ASP A 99 -16.96 -12.51 22.39
N PRO A 100 -16.25 -13.07 21.42
CA PRO A 100 -16.86 -13.58 20.20
C PRO A 100 -17.61 -14.91 20.41
N SER A 101 -18.54 -14.92 21.38
CA SER A 101 -19.42 -16.04 21.73
C SER A 101 -20.88 -15.60 21.65
N PHE A 102 -21.41 -15.57 20.42
CA PHE A 102 -22.76 -15.06 20.13
C PHE A 102 -23.43 -15.81 18.98
N SER A 103 -24.70 -15.50 18.72
CA SER A 103 -25.47 -16.16 17.67
C SER A 103 -26.30 -15.21 16.83
N PHE A 104 -26.45 -15.61 15.57
CA PHE A 104 -27.27 -14.98 14.55
C PHE A 104 -28.41 -15.89 14.14
N LEU A 105 -29.60 -15.34 13.99
CA LEU A 105 -30.76 -15.99 13.41
C LEU A 105 -31.34 -15.09 12.34
N THR A 106 -31.50 -15.61 11.13
CA THR A 106 -32.12 -14.89 10.02
C THR A 106 -32.97 -15.81 9.14
N ASP A 107 -33.46 -15.29 8.04
CA ASP A 107 -34.25 -16.01 7.05
C ASP A 107 -33.69 -15.85 5.64
N GLU A 108 -33.84 -16.87 4.82
CA GLU A 108 -33.30 -16.90 3.45
C GLU A 108 -33.85 -15.78 2.55
N SER A 109 -35.02 -15.25 2.85
CA SER A 109 -35.63 -14.17 2.06
C SER A 109 -34.86 -12.86 2.14
N ASP A 110 -34.32 -12.52 3.33
CA ASP A 110 -33.53 -11.31 3.54
C ASP A 110 -32.61 -11.46 4.77
N TRP A 111 -31.35 -11.76 4.54
CA TRP A 111 -30.40 -12.02 5.63
C TRP A 111 -30.16 -10.80 6.53
N THR A 112 -30.14 -9.61 5.96
CA THR A 112 -29.84 -8.38 6.70
C THR A 112 -31.02 -7.88 7.51
N ASN A 113 -32.18 -7.71 6.86
CA ASN A 113 -33.34 -7.10 7.54
C ASN A 113 -33.99 -8.05 8.57
N ASN A 114 -33.90 -9.37 8.34
CA ASN A 114 -34.44 -10.38 9.26
C ASN A 114 -33.43 -10.82 10.34
N MET A 115 -32.22 -10.25 10.36
CA MET A 115 -31.18 -10.66 11.30
C MET A 115 -31.55 -10.34 12.75
N GLN A 116 -31.52 -11.37 13.57
CA GLN A 116 -31.63 -11.29 15.03
C GLN A 116 -30.27 -11.67 15.62
N VAL A 117 -29.77 -10.85 16.51
CA VAL A 117 -28.49 -11.04 17.19
C VAL A 117 -28.73 -11.37 18.66
N LYS A 118 -27.98 -12.30 19.19
CA LYS A 118 -28.00 -12.62 20.62
C LYS A 118 -26.56 -12.74 21.15
N GLY A 119 -26.20 -11.86 22.09
CA GLY A 119 -24.91 -11.91 22.80
C GLY A 119 -23.80 -11.04 22.20
N SER A 120 -24.12 -10.17 21.22
CA SER A 120 -23.19 -9.17 20.68
C SER A 120 -23.88 -7.82 20.57
N LYS A 121 -23.40 -6.85 21.32
CA LYS A 121 -23.91 -5.48 21.27
C LYS A 121 -23.49 -4.75 20.00
N GLU A 122 -22.29 -4.97 19.56
CA GLU A 122 -21.75 -4.37 18.33
C GLU A 122 -22.57 -4.78 17.11
N ASN A 123 -22.90 -6.07 17.00
CA ASN A 123 -23.73 -6.56 15.89
C ASN A 123 -25.20 -6.12 16.00
N GLU A 124 -25.75 -5.95 17.21
CA GLU A 124 -27.09 -5.34 17.37
C GLU A 124 -27.11 -3.91 16.81
N ILE A 125 -26.07 -3.10 17.09
CA ILE A 125 -25.94 -1.73 16.57
C ILE A 125 -25.82 -1.75 15.05
N LEU A 126 -24.94 -2.59 14.49
CA LEU A 126 -24.74 -2.74 13.06
C LEU A 126 -26.07 -3.04 12.33
N PHE A 127 -26.78 -4.10 12.77
CA PHE A 127 -28.02 -4.50 12.08
C PHE A 127 -29.18 -3.52 12.31
N ASN A 128 -29.24 -2.81 13.43
CA ASN A 128 -30.18 -1.71 13.63
C ASN A 128 -29.94 -0.56 12.68
N TYR A 129 -28.68 -0.16 12.49
CA TYR A 129 -28.30 0.84 11.48
C TYR A 129 -28.67 0.40 10.07
N GLN A 130 -28.30 -0.83 9.68
CA GLN A 130 -28.58 -1.36 8.35
C GLN A 130 -30.09 -1.43 8.07
N ARG A 131 -30.90 -1.88 9.03
CA ARG A 131 -32.37 -1.89 8.90
C ARG A 131 -32.96 -0.50 8.70
N SER A 132 -32.52 0.47 9.49
CA SER A 132 -32.99 1.86 9.37
C SER A 132 -32.61 2.46 8.01
N SER A 133 -31.37 2.22 7.56
CA SER A 133 -30.88 2.67 6.27
C SER A 133 -31.62 2.01 5.09
N ASN A 134 -31.86 0.70 5.17
CA ASN A 134 -32.59 -0.06 4.16
C ASN A 134 -34.07 0.34 4.09
N LEU A 135 -34.69 0.64 5.23
CA LEU A 135 -36.06 1.14 5.27
C LEU A 135 -36.19 2.48 4.56
N ALA A 136 -35.36 3.44 4.92
CA ALA A 136 -35.31 4.74 4.26
C ALA A 136 -35.07 4.60 2.74
N TYR A 137 -34.11 3.75 2.34
CA TYR A 137 -33.84 3.52 0.93
C TYR A 137 -35.09 2.98 0.18
N ARG A 138 -35.79 2.01 0.74
CA ARG A 138 -37.02 1.43 0.11
C ARG A 138 -38.12 2.48 -0.03
N GLU A 139 -38.42 3.22 1.03
CA GLU A 139 -39.47 4.25 1.03
C GLU A 139 -39.21 5.37 -0.01
N PHE A 140 -37.95 5.82 -0.14
CA PHE A 140 -37.60 6.83 -1.13
C PHE A 140 -37.47 6.26 -2.54
N ASN A 141 -36.96 5.05 -2.72
CA ASN A 141 -36.75 4.45 -4.02
C ASN A 141 -38.07 4.20 -4.76
N GLU A 142 -39.14 3.81 -4.06
CA GLU A 142 -40.49 3.71 -4.63
C GLU A 142 -40.95 5.06 -5.19
N LYS A 143 -40.76 6.15 -4.44
CA LYS A 143 -41.11 7.51 -4.87
C LYS A 143 -40.22 8.00 -6.02
N ILE A 144 -38.90 7.77 -5.94
CA ILE A 144 -37.92 8.14 -6.96
C ILE A 144 -38.24 7.47 -8.30
N THR A 145 -38.64 6.18 -8.28
CA THR A 145 -38.94 5.40 -9.47
C THR A 145 -40.19 5.93 -10.19
N ALA A 146 -41.17 6.43 -9.44
CA ALA A 146 -42.42 6.96 -9.99
C ALA A 146 -42.35 8.45 -10.40
N ALA A 147 -41.26 9.18 -10.03
CA ALA A 147 -41.16 10.62 -10.21
C ALA A 147 -40.62 11.04 -11.60
N ASP A 148 -40.98 12.24 -12.03
CA ASP A 148 -40.33 12.93 -13.16
C ASP A 148 -38.85 13.34 -12.82
N SER A 149 -38.10 13.85 -13.82
CA SER A 149 -36.69 14.12 -13.66
C SER A 149 -36.37 15.21 -12.61
N SER A 150 -37.19 16.23 -12.45
CA SER A 150 -36.97 17.32 -11.48
C SER A 150 -37.25 16.84 -10.05
N THR A 151 -38.41 16.22 -9.84
CA THR A 151 -38.82 15.63 -8.56
C THR A 151 -37.86 14.50 -8.11
N ARG A 152 -37.36 13.74 -9.07
CA ARG A 152 -36.36 12.68 -8.80
C ARG A 152 -35.08 13.23 -8.15
N ALA A 153 -34.54 14.34 -8.65
CA ALA A 153 -33.34 14.96 -8.07
C ALA A 153 -33.57 15.43 -6.62
N GLU A 154 -34.73 16.01 -6.33
CA GLU A 154 -35.12 16.42 -4.97
C GLU A 154 -35.27 15.22 -4.03
N LEU A 155 -35.91 14.14 -4.48
CA LEU A 155 -36.06 12.92 -3.70
C LEU A 155 -34.73 12.23 -3.45
N GLN A 156 -33.80 12.21 -4.41
CA GLN A 156 -32.45 11.69 -4.22
C GLN A 156 -31.68 12.48 -3.15
N LYS A 157 -31.79 13.82 -3.17
CA LYS A 157 -31.20 14.68 -2.15
C LYS A 157 -31.83 14.44 -0.78
N ALA A 158 -33.14 14.26 -0.71
CA ALA A 158 -33.85 13.94 0.53
C ALA A 158 -33.42 12.58 1.09
N LEU A 159 -33.28 11.55 0.24
CA LEU A 159 -32.73 10.25 0.66
C LEU A 159 -31.32 10.39 1.23
N GLN A 160 -30.43 11.12 0.54
CA GLN A 160 -29.08 11.35 1.03
C GLN A 160 -29.08 12.06 2.40
N THR A 161 -29.96 13.04 2.58
CA THR A 161 -30.12 13.72 3.86
C THR A 161 -30.57 12.79 4.95
N GLU A 162 -31.59 11.94 4.69
CA GLU A 162 -32.05 10.96 5.69
C GLU A 162 -31.00 9.89 6.00
N GLN A 163 -30.25 9.40 5.00
CA GLN A 163 -29.12 8.50 5.23
C GLN A 163 -28.06 9.15 6.16
N ASN A 164 -27.74 10.41 5.93
CA ASN A 164 -26.82 11.16 6.80
C ASN A 164 -27.41 11.35 8.21
N ASN A 165 -28.70 11.59 8.36
CA ASN A 165 -29.37 11.69 9.66
C ASN A 165 -29.32 10.36 10.43
N ILE A 166 -29.56 9.24 9.78
CA ILE A 166 -29.46 7.90 10.37
C ILE A 166 -28.02 7.63 10.83
N LYS A 167 -27.05 7.93 9.98
CA LYS A 167 -25.62 7.83 10.29
C LYS A 167 -25.27 8.66 11.51
N ASN A 168 -25.61 9.96 11.52
CA ASN A 168 -25.26 10.87 12.60
C ASN A 168 -25.94 10.50 13.93
N ARG A 169 -27.21 10.06 13.89
CA ARG A 169 -27.90 9.51 15.08
C ARG A 169 -27.19 8.29 15.65
N THR A 170 -26.73 7.38 14.78
CA THR A 170 -26.00 6.16 15.21
C THR A 170 -24.66 6.53 15.85
N ILE A 171 -23.89 7.46 15.24
CA ILE A 171 -22.63 7.95 15.79
C ILE A 171 -22.86 8.62 17.16
N ALA A 172 -23.86 9.48 17.27
CA ALA A 172 -24.15 10.19 18.51
C ALA A 172 -24.61 9.23 19.65
N GLN A 173 -25.37 8.20 19.31
CA GLN A 173 -25.89 7.24 20.28
C GLN A 173 -24.83 6.20 20.72
N TYR A 174 -23.93 5.83 19.81
CA TYR A 174 -22.92 4.76 20.03
C TYR A 174 -21.52 5.20 19.56
N PRO A 175 -20.95 6.29 20.11
CA PRO A 175 -19.71 6.89 19.57
C PRO A 175 -18.51 5.94 19.60
N ASN A 176 -18.48 5.00 20.54
CA ASN A 176 -17.39 4.04 20.72
C ASN A 176 -17.60 2.71 19.99
N SER A 177 -18.72 2.51 19.29
CA SER A 177 -18.93 1.28 18.51
C SER A 177 -18.06 1.25 17.26
N MET A 178 -17.69 0.07 16.79
CA MET A 178 -16.89 -0.10 15.58
C MET A 178 -17.54 0.57 14.37
N ILE A 179 -18.85 0.36 14.19
CA ILE A 179 -19.57 0.93 13.05
C ILE A 179 -19.56 2.47 13.08
N SER A 180 -19.67 3.09 14.26
CA SER A 180 -19.61 4.55 14.40
C SER A 180 -18.21 5.08 14.07
N LYS A 181 -17.16 4.41 14.51
CA LYS A 181 -15.77 4.76 14.16
C LYS A 181 -15.51 4.62 12.67
N MET A 182 -15.99 3.54 12.04
CA MET A 182 -15.92 3.39 10.58
C MET A 182 -16.66 4.48 9.84
N MET A 183 -17.87 4.84 10.27
CA MET A 183 -18.64 5.94 9.67
C MET A 183 -17.93 7.28 9.83
N THR A 184 -17.39 7.56 11.00
CA THR A 184 -16.65 8.79 11.29
C THR A 184 -15.39 8.88 10.42
N ALA A 185 -14.66 7.78 10.23
CA ALA A 185 -13.50 7.72 9.36
C ALA A 185 -13.80 8.06 7.89
N THR A 186 -15.06 7.99 7.46
CA THR A 186 -15.48 8.37 6.10
C THR A 186 -16.02 9.79 5.97
N ILE A 187 -16.03 10.58 7.06
CA ILE A 187 -16.44 11.98 7.01
C ILE A 187 -15.30 12.81 6.42
N ASP A 188 -15.63 13.63 5.43
CA ASP A 188 -14.67 14.55 4.84
C ASP A 188 -14.32 15.68 5.81
N ILE A 189 -13.09 16.17 5.70
CA ILE A 189 -12.61 17.29 6.51
C ILE A 189 -13.23 18.61 6.00
N GLU A 190 -13.83 19.35 6.89
CA GLU A 190 -14.29 20.73 6.61
C GLU A 190 -13.08 21.67 6.61
N VAL A 191 -12.77 22.22 5.45
CA VAL A 191 -11.66 23.16 5.29
C VAL A 191 -12.17 24.58 5.60
N PRO A 192 -11.58 25.29 6.57
CA PRO A 192 -11.97 26.66 6.87
C PRO A 192 -11.66 27.59 5.69
N ILE A 193 -12.51 28.57 5.49
CA ILE A 193 -12.30 29.64 4.49
C ILE A 193 -11.72 30.93 5.12
N LEU A 194 -11.78 31.05 6.44
CA LEU A 194 -11.22 32.13 7.24
C LEU A 194 -10.23 31.57 8.26
N ASP A 195 -9.23 32.37 8.61
CA ASP A 195 -8.33 32.06 9.72
C ASP A 195 -8.94 32.47 11.09
N ALA A 196 -8.17 32.30 12.17
CA ALA A 196 -8.61 32.67 13.53
C ALA A 196 -8.84 34.17 13.73
N ASN A 197 -8.30 35.01 12.85
CA ASN A 197 -8.47 36.50 12.89
C ASN A 197 -9.62 36.97 12.00
N GLY A 198 -10.27 36.08 11.24
CA GLY A 198 -11.33 36.39 10.30
C GLY A 198 -10.84 36.74 8.90
N ASP A 199 -9.56 36.60 8.61
CA ASP A 199 -8.98 36.85 7.29
C ASP A 199 -9.16 35.62 6.36
N SER A 200 -9.39 35.88 5.07
CA SER A 200 -9.59 34.82 4.07
C SER A 200 -8.32 33.98 3.84
N LEU A 201 -8.45 32.69 3.99
CA LEU A 201 -7.38 31.76 3.67
C LEU A 201 -7.17 31.63 2.15
N SER A 202 -5.92 31.74 1.71
CA SER A 202 -5.54 31.45 0.33
C SER A 202 -5.79 29.96 -0.01
N ARG A 203 -5.91 29.66 -1.31
CA ARG A 203 -6.04 28.25 -1.78
C ARG A 203 -4.92 27.35 -1.28
N ARG A 204 -3.71 27.87 -1.17
CA ARG A 204 -2.55 27.15 -0.64
C ARG A 204 -2.74 26.79 0.84
N GLN A 205 -3.14 27.75 1.67
CA GLN A 205 -3.40 27.52 3.10
C GLN A 205 -4.56 26.54 3.32
N GLN A 206 -5.63 26.64 2.52
CA GLN A 206 -6.74 25.68 2.54
C GLN A 206 -6.27 24.27 2.19
N TYR A 207 -5.40 24.12 1.16
CA TYR A 207 -4.81 22.84 0.78
C TYR A 207 -3.89 22.29 1.88
N GLU A 208 -3.01 23.11 2.45
CA GLU A 208 -2.13 22.72 3.55
C GLU A 208 -2.94 22.27 4.78
N TYR A 209 -4.02 22.99 5.12
CA TYR A 209 -4.96 22.59 6.17
C TYR A 209 -5.59 21.23 5.86
N PHE A 210 -6.16 21.07 4.67
CA PHE A 210 -6.76 19.79 4.23
C PHE A 210 -5.77 18.63 4.36
N MET A 211 -4.54 18.81 3.87
CA MET A 211 -3.52 17.78 3.92
C MET A 211 -3.10 17.39 5.34
N ALA A 212 -3.00 18.38 6.24
CA ALA A 212 -2.63 18.15 7.63
C ALA A 212 -3.70 17.39 8.42
N HIS A 213 -4.99 17.63 8.08
CA HIS A 213 -6.16 17.13 8.82
C HIS A 213 -6.86 15.93 8.14
N TYR A 214 -6.42 15.50 6.96
CA TYR A 214 -7.11 14.50 6.14
C TYR A 214 -7.46 13.20 6.90
N PHE A 215 -6.63 12.80 7.86
CA PHE A 215 -6.80 11.59 8.65
C PHE A 215 -7.31 11.82 10.08
N ASP A 216 -7.74 13.03 10.45
CA ASP A 216 -8.10 13.34 11.84
C ASP A 216 -9.32 12.56 12.35
N HIS A 217 -10.22 12.16 11.44
CA HIS A 217 -11.39 11.33 11.79
C HIS A 217 -11.07 9.82 11.80
N MET A 218 -9.84 9.42 11.51
CA MET A 218 -9.48 8.01 11.33
C MET A 218 -8.86 7.45 12.62
N PRO A 219 -9.38 6.35 13.17
CA PRO A 219 -8.84 5.74 14.39
C PRO A 219 -7.56 4.95 14.08
N LEU A 220 -6.47 5.67 13.76
CA LEU A 220 -5.18 5.10 13.35
C LEU A 220 -4.53 4.25 14.45
N ASP A 221 -4.92 4.46 15.70
CA ASP A 221 -4.47 3.76 16.90
C ASP A 221 -5.21 2.44 17.17
N GLU A 222 -6.19 2.07 16.34
CA GLU A 222 -6.99 0.86 16.54
C GLU A 222 -6.77 -0.21 15.47
N ASP A 223 -6.39 -1.42 15.89
CA ASP A 223 -6.07 -2.56 15.01
C ASP A 223 -7.20 -2.97 14.06
N MET A 224 -8.46 -2.64 14.42
CA MET A 224 -9.61 -2.96 13.59
C MET A 224 -9.59 -2.24 12.23
N LEU A 225 -8.91 -1.08 12.13
CA LEU A 225 -9.01 -0.18 10.98
C LEU A 225 -8.54 -0.86 9.68
N VAL A 226 -7.42 -1.59 9.69
CA VAL A 226 -6.94 -2.34 8.52
C VAL A 226 -7.88 -3.49 8.15
N ARG A 227 -8.75 -3.93 9.09
CA ARG A 227 -9.75 -4.98 8.89
C ARG A 227 -11.14 -4.41 8.64
N THR A 228 -11.23 -3.33 7.87
CA THR A 228 -12.47 -2.70 7.39
C THR A 228 -12.58 -2.85 5.88
N PRO A 229 -13.77 -2.67 5.28
CA PRO A 229 -13.91 -2.61 3.83
C PRO A 229 -12.97 -1.57 3.22
N LYS A 230 -12.41 -1.88 2.05
CA LYS A 230 -11.36 -1.08 1.40
C LYS A 230 -11.63 0.42 1.33
N MET A 231 -12.91 0.82 1.24
CA MET A 231 -13.32 2.24 1.14
C MET A 231 -13.07 3.03 2.42
N VAL A 232 -12.96 2.36 3.59
CA VAL A 232 -12.80 3.04 4.88
C VAL A 232 -11.36 3.48 5.10
N PHE A 233 -10.39 2.60 4.91
CA PHE A 233 -8.97 2.88 5.17
C PHE A 233 -8.10 2.83 3.92
N TYR A 234 -8.01 1.67 3.27
CA TYR A 234 -7.12 1.46 2.13
C TYR A 234 -7.27 2.55 1.05
N GLN A 235 -8.50 2.78 0.58
CA GLN A 235 -8.76 3.74 -0.50
C GLN A 235 -8.40 5.16 -0.09
N ARG A 236 -8.66 5.55 1.16
CA ARG A 236 -8.33 6.88 1.65
C ARG A 236 -6.81 7.10 1.72
N VAL A 237 -6.05 6.09 2.14
CA VAL A 237 -4.58 6.15 2.09
C VAL A 237 -4.08 6.25 0.65
N MET A 238 -4.59 5.40 -0.25
CA MET A 238 -4.17 5.45 -1.66
C MET A 238 -4.53 6.80 -2.31
N ASP A 239 -5.74 7.30 -2.09
CA ASP A 239 -6.16 8.60 -2.63
C ASP A 239 -5.28 9.75 -2.12
N TYR A 240 -4.85 9.71 -0.86
CA TYR A 240 -3.95 10.72 -0.30
C TYR A 240 -2.64 10.79 -1.07
N PHE A 241 -1.99 9.65 -1.32
CA PHE A 241 -0.72 9.60 -2.01
C PHE A 241 -0.83 9.70 -3.53
N ASP A 242 -1.93 9.21 -4.14
CA ASP A 242 -2.08 9.15 -5.60
C ASP A 242 -2.74 10.39 -6.20
N LYS A 243 -3.66 11.02 -5.48
CA LYS A 243 -4.40 12.19 -5.96
C LYS A 243 -3.83 13.48 -5.40
N TYR A 244 -3.71 13.56 -4.08
CA TYR A 244 -3.37 14.82 -3.40
C TYR A 244 -1.86 15.08 -3.36
N LEU A 245 -1.02 14.06 -3.29
CA LEU A 245 0.44 14.18 -3.35
C LEU A 245 1.02 13.92 -4.75
N LYS A 246 0.17 13.81 -5.76
CA LYS A 246 0.62 13.60 -7.15
C LYS A 246 1.53 14.75 -7.62
N GLY A 247 2.76 14.42 -8.00
CA GLY A 247 3.75 15.39 -8.48
C GLY A 247 4.46 16.18 -7.37
N ALA A 248 4.21 15.87 -6.09
CA ALA A 248 4.99 16.41 -4.98
C ALA A 248 6.44 15.91 -5.01
N THR A 249 7.37 16.65 -4.39
CA THR A 249 8.76 16.22 -4.26
C THR A 249 8.89 15.06 -3.27
N PRO A 250 9.97 14.25 -3.35
CA PRO A 250 10.19 13.16 -2.40
C PRO A 250 10.16 13.60 -0.94
N GLU A 251 10.72 14.77 -0.62
CA GLU A 251 10.78 15.31 0.75
C GLU A 251 9.38 15.58 1.30
N VAL A 252 8.49 16.13 0.48
CA VAL A 252 7.09 16.37 0.86
C VAL A 252 6.36 15.04 1.08
N ILE A 253 6.53 14.08 0.18
CA ILE A 253 5.92 12.76 0.32
C ILE A 253 6.42 12.05 1.57
N ILE A 254 7.73 12.09 1.84
CA ILE A 254 8.37 11.51 3.04
C ILE A 254 7.78 12.13 4.30
N SER A 255 7.67 13.45 4.35
CA SER A 255 7.12 14.15 5.52
C SER A 255 5.70 13.70 5.86
N TYR A 256 4.84 13.58 4.85
CA TYR A 256 3.46 13.11 5.06
C TYR A 256 3.37 11.61 5.33
N ALA A 257 4.23 10.80 4.71
CA ALA A 257 4.29 9.36 4.97
C ALA A 257 4.73 9.08 6.42
N ASP A 258 5.81 9.73 6.88
CA ASP A 258 6.29 9.60 8.25
C ASP A 258 5.22 10.07 9.25
N SER A 259 4.56 11.20 9.00
CA SER A 259 3.48 11.70 9.87
C SER A 259 2.34 10.68 10.02
N LEU A 260 1.89 10.08 8.91
CA LEU A 260 0.81 9.08 8.93
C LEU A 260 1.25 7.79 9.64
N ILE A 261 2.44 7.29 9.33
CA ILE A 261 3.01 6.08 9.93
C ILE A 261 3.18 6.25 11.44
N GLU A 262 3.76 7.37 11.89
CA GLU A 262 3.98 7.63 13.32
C GLU A 262 2.66 7.79 14.09
N LYS A 263 1.64 8.41 13.51
CA LYS A 263 0.27 8.46 14.09
C LYS A 263 -0.34 7.08 14.28
N SER A 264 0.01 6.11 13.45
CA SER A 264 -0.50 4.73 13.53
C SER A 264 0.28 3.82 14.48
N ARG A 265 1.40 4.29 15.04
CA ARG A 265 2.31 3.49 15.88
C ARG A 265 1.65 2.78 17.09
N PRO A 266 0.60 3.32 17.74
CA PRO A 266 -0.11 2.59 18.80
C PRO A 266 -0.80 1.31 18.32
N SER A 267 -1.20 1.22 17.04
CA SER A 267 -1.73 0.02 16.41
C SER A 267 -0.62 -0.71 15.63
N GLN A 268 -0.19 -1.86 16.11
CA GLN A 268 0.83 -2.67 15.42
C GLN A 268 0.40 -3.10 14.01
N GLU A 269 -0.87 -3.38 13.82
CA GLU A 269 -1.39 -3.83 12.52
C GLU A 269 -1.46 -2.69 11.50
N ASN A 270 -1.95 -1.51 11.90
CA ASN A 270 -2.00 -0.34 11.00
C ASN A 270 -0.58 0.17 10.68
N PHE A 271 0.30 0.23 11.69
CA PHE A 271 1.71 0.60 11.51
C PHE A 271 2.41 -0.31 10.50
N LYS A 272 2.35 -1.63 10.74
CA LYS A 272 2.90 -2.64 9.82
C LYS A 272 2.36 -2.48 8.40
N TRP A 273 1.04 -2.35 8.28
CA TRP A 273 0.39 -2.24 6.99
C TRP A 273 0.81 -0.97 6.23
N LEU A 274 0.83 0.20 6.91
CA LEU A 274 1.23 1.47 6.30
C LEU A 274 2.69 1.44 5.83
N VAL A 275 3.60 1.00 6.69
CA VAL A 275 5.03 0.89 6.35
C VAL A 275 5.22 -0.02 5.14
N HIS A 276 4.62 -1.21 5.17
CA HIS A 276 4.74 -2.17 4.07
C HIS A 276 4.15 -1.62 2.77
N THR A 277 2.90 -1.13 2.83
CA THR A 277 2.17 -0.70 1.63
C THR A 277 2.81 0.52 0.98
N LEU A 278 3.24 1.51 1.76
CA LEU A 278 3.90 2.68 1.20
C LEU A 278 5.29 2.32 0.64
N LYS A 279 6.06 1.47 1.30
CA LYS A 279 7.33 0.98 0.78
C LYS A 279 7.12 0.24 -0.56
N GLU A 280 6.15 -0.70 -0.65
CA GLU A 280 5.84 -1.40 -1.90
C GLU A 280 5.40 -0.45 -3.02
N LYS A 281 4.55 0.53 -2.70
CA LYS A 281 4.11 1.54 -3.64
C LYS A 281 5.29 2.28 -4.31
N TYR A 282 6.29 2.68 -3.53
CA TYR A 282 7.43 3.42 -4.04
C TYR A 282 8.54 2.53 -4.59
N LEU A 283 8.66 1.29 -4.13
CA LEU A 283 9.54 0.27 -4.70
C LEU A 283 9.16 -0.05 -6.16
N HIS A 284 7.87 -0.09 -6.46
CA HIS A 284 7.34 -0.38 -7.79
C HIS A 284 6.94 0.88 -8.59
N SER A 285 7.37 2.07 -8.15
CA SER A 285 7.08 3.32 -8.85
C SER A 285 7.85 3.43 -10.16
N ASN A 286 7.16 3.80 -11.24
CA ASN A 286 7.79 4.15 -12.50
C ASN A 286 8.41 5.57 -12.50
N ILE A 287 8.21 6.35 -11.44
CA ILE A 287 8.73 7.71 -11.28
C ILE A 287 10.04 7.63 -10.51
N THR A 288 11.16 7.75 -11.21
CA THR A 288 12.50 7.48 -10.67
C THR A 288 12.91 8.36 -9.48
N ILE A 289 12.41 9.60 -9.40
CA ILE A 289 12.70 10.48 -8.26
C ILE A 289 12.10 9.93 -6.96
N TYR A 290 11.04 9.12 -7.02
CA TYR A 290 10.39 8.53 -5.86
C TYR A 290 11.14 7.33 -5.26
N GLU A 291 12.21 6.87 -5.90
CA GLU A 291 13.12 5.90 -5.28
C GLU A 291 13.70 6.42 -3.96
N ALA A 292 13.86 7.75 -3.82
CA ALA A 292 14.27 8.37 -2.57
C ALA A 292 13.26 8.14 -1.43
N VAL A 293 11.97 8.10 -1.73
CA VAL A 293 10.93 7.76 -0.73
C VAL A 293 11.06 6.32 -0.28
N CYS A 294 11.26 5.39 -1.23
CA CYS A 294 11.46 3.97 -0.92
C CYS A 294 12.70 3.75 -0.04
N VAL A 295 13.83 4.33 -0.41
CA VAL A 295 15.09 4.26 0.38
C VAL A 295 14.87 4.80 1.79
N HIS A 296 14.19 5.95 1.93
CA HIS A 296 13.88 6.52 3.23
C HIS A 296 13.05 5.56 4.09
N LEU A 297 11.95 5.02 3.53
CA LEU A 297 11.07 4.10 4.26
C LEU A 297 11.80 2.82 4.69
N ILE A 298 12.66 2.27 3.83
CA ILE A 298 13.49 1.12 4.18
C ILE A 298 14.43 1.47 5.35
N LYS A 299 15.20 2.54 5.23
CA LYS A 299 16.18 2.93 6.26
C LYS A 299 15.51 3.29 7.57
N ARG A 300 14.40 4.05 7.51
CA ARG A 300 13.70 4.56 8.69
C ARG A 300 12.93 3.49 9.46
N TYR A 301 12.33 2.51 8.78
CA TYR A 301 11.42 1.56 9.41
C TYR A 301 11.89 0.11 9.36
N TYR A 302 12.58 -0.35 8.31
CA TYR A 302 13.08 -1.73 8.23
C TYR A 302 14.44 -1.88 8.91
N LEU A 303 15.40 -0.99 8.61
CA LEU A 303 16.76 -1.10 9.14
C LEU A 303 16.91 -0.53 10.55
N SER A 304 15.93 0.23 11.05
CA SER A 304 15.91 0.74 12.43
C SER A 304 15.54 -0.32 13.47
N GLY A 305 15.02 -1.48 13.03
CA GLY A 305 14.47 -2.52 13.91
C GLY A 305 12.97 -2.40 14.20
N ASP A 306 12.28 -1.40 13.61
CA ASP A 306 10.82 -1.22 13.79
C ASP A 306 9.99 -2.29 13.05
N ALA A 307 10.57 -2.97 12.05
CA ALA A 307 9.89 -4.00 11.25
C ALA A 307 9.85 -5.36 11.94
N PHE A 308 9.23 -5.44 13.12
CA PHE A 308 9.12 -6.65 13.97
C PHE A 308 8.47 -7.85 13.27
N TRP A 309 7.75 -7.62 12.18
CA TRP A 309 7.08 -8.66 11.39
C TRP A 309 8.00 -9.31 10.33
N CYS A 310 9.19 -8.76 10.09
CA CYS A 310 10.11 -9.24 9.07
C CYS A 310 11.07 -10.31 9.60
N GLN A 311 11.38 -11.27 8.74
CA GLN A 311 12.48 -12.20 9.00
C GLN A 311 13.84 -11.49 8.76
N PRO A 312 14.93 -11.93 9.40
CA PRO A 312 16.27 -11.36 9.16
C PRO A 312 16.66 -11.30 7.69
N SER A 313 16.40 -12.35 6.92
CA SER A 313 16.66 -12.38 5.47
C SER A 313 15.96 -11.26 4.69
N THR A 314 14.74 -10.91 5.08
CA THR A 314 14.01 -9.77 4.47
C THR A 314 14.68 -8.44 4.80
N ILE A 315 15.19 -8.27 6.03
CA ILE A 315 15.94 -7.07 6.43
C ILE A 315 17.24 -6.96 5.63
N ASP A 316 17.96 -8.07 5.44
CA ASP A 316 19.18 -8.12 4.62
C ASP A 316 18.89 -7.72 3.16
N GLU A 317 17.82 -8.25 2.57
CA GLU A 317 17.37 -7.85 1.22
C GLU A 317 17.05 -6.36 1.13
N MET A 318 16.33 -5.80 2.12
CA MET A 318 16.03 -4.38 2.17
C MET A 318 17.29 -3.52 2.31
N SER A 319 18.28 -3.97 3.10
CA SER A 319 19.56 -3.29 3.22
C SER A 319 20.28 -3.20 1.87
N VAL A 320 20.35 -4.31 1.14
CA VAL A 320 20.99 -4.33 -0.19
C VAL A 320 20.28 -3.38 -1.16
N ILE A 321 18.94 -3.37 -1.18
CA ILE A 321 18.19 -2.45 -2.04
C ILE A 321 18.46 -0.99 -1.66
N ALA A 322 18.39 -0.68 -0.36
CA ALA A 322 18.61 0.70 0.11
C ALA A 322 20.03 1.19 -0.23
N ASP A 323 21.07 0.37 0.00
CA ASP A 323 22.45 0.72 -0.27
C ASP A 323 22.73 0.95 -1.76
N LYS A 324 22.17 0.09 -2.62
CA LYS A 324 22.30 0.23 -4.08
C LYS A 324 21.58 1.47 -4.60
N TRP A 325 20.33 1.65 -4.19
CA TRP A 325 19.52 2.75 -4.69
C TRP A 325 19.96 4.10 -4.17
N GLU A 326 20.41 4.19 -2.89
CA GLU A 326 20.88 5.45 -2.30
C GLU A 326 22.03 6.09 -3.07
N ARG A 327 22.97 5.27 -3.57
CA ARG A 327 24.11 5.73 -4.40
C ARG A 327 23.65 6.34 -5.73
N LEU A 328 22.52 5.86 -6.25
CA LEU A 328 22.02 6.18 -7.59
C LEU A 328 20.78 7.09 -7.58
N LEU A 329 20.47 7.72 -6.44
CA LEU A 329 19.36 8.68 -6.37
C LEU A 329 19.66 9.92 -7.25
N ILE A 330 18.61 10.48 -7.82
CA ILE A 330 18.71 11.77 -8.53
C ILE A 330 19.29 12.83 -7.58
N GLY A 331 20.25 13.61 -8.06
CA GLY A 331 21.02 14.60 -7.30
C GLY A 331 22.30 14.05 -6.64
N LYS A 332 22.50 12.74 -6.54
CA LYS A 332 23.77 12.14 -6.08
C LYS A 332 24.83 12.19 -7.15
N VAL A 333 26.09 12.27 -6.73
CA VAL A 333 27.22 12.13 -7.64
C VAL A 333 27.29 10.67 -8.09
N ALA A 334 27.25 10.45 -9.41
CA ALA A 334 27.39 9.13 -9.99
C ALA A 334 28.75 8.51 -9.62
N PRO A 335 28.83 7.22 -9.32
CA PRO A 335 30.12 6.56 -9.09
C PRO A 335 31.07 6.74 -10.27
N GLU A 336 32.37 6.96 -9.98
CA GLU A 336 33.41 7.08 -11.00
C GLU A 336 33.62 5.77 -11.73
N LEU A 337 33.77 5.85 -13.06
CA LEU A 337 34.16 4.73 -13.93
C LEU A 337 35.42 5.11 -14.68
N ILE A 338 36.47 4.29 -14.56
CA ILE A 338 37.66 4.36 -15.40
C ILE A 338 37.73 3.09 -16.22
N MET A 339 37.55 3.21 -17.52
CA MET A 339 37.37 2.08 -18.44
C MET A 339 38.04 2.38 -19.80
N PHE A 340 38.15 1.39 -20.65
CA PHE A 340 38.87 1.50 -21.93
C PHE A 340 37.91 1.55 -23.12
N ASP A 341 38.27 2.34 -24.11
CA ASP A 341 37.56 2.38 -25.40
C ASP A 341 37.96 1.23 -26.34
N THR A 342 37.41 1.21 -27.54
CA THR A 342 37.71 0.23 -28.61
C THR A 342 39.17 0.20 -29.06
N ASN A 343 39.97 1.23 -28.76
CA ASN A 343 41.40 1.33 -29.04
C ASN A 343 42.26 1.08 -27.80
N HIS A 344 41.68 0.60 -26.72
CA HIS A 344 42.33 0.38 -25.43
C HIS A 344 42.94 1.65 -24.81
N ILE A 345 42.26 2.81 -25.04
CA ILE A 345 42.59 4.09 -24.40
C ILE A 345 41.71 4.24 -23.15
N PRO A 346 42.32 4.58 -21.98
CA PRO A 346 41.56 4.75 -20.77
C PRO A 346 40.77 6.06 -20.76
N HIS A 347 39.50 5.99 -20.30
CA HIS A 347 38.61 7.14 -20.13
C HIS A 347 38.02 7.14 -18.73
N SER A 348 37.92 8.33 -18.13
CA SER A 348 37.24 8.55 -16.84
C SER A 348 35.89 9.21 -17.13
N LEU A 349 34.81 8.65 -16.59
CA LEU A 349 33.47 9.21 -16.68
C LEU A 349 33.42 10.64 -16.11
N HIS A 350 34.05 10.85 -14.94
CA HIS A 350 34.02 12.16 -14.28
C HIS A 350 34.83 13.21 -15.05
N ASN A 351 35.90 12.82 -15.73
CA ASN A 351 36.77 13.72 -16.45
C ASN A 351 36.37 13.97 -17.92
N LEU A 352 35.23 13.44 -18.38
CA LEU A 352 34.72 13.81 -19.71
C LEU A 352 34.49 15.32 -19.78
N PRO A 353 35.02 16.01 -20.82
CA PRO A 353 35.01 17.47 -20.88
C PRO A 353 33.67 18.02 -21.43
N HIS A 354 32.59 17.56 -20.89
CA HIS A 354 31.22 17.91 -21.32
C HIS A 354 30.37 18.35 -20.12
N ARG A 355 29.51 19.35 -20.38
CA ARG A 355 28.58 19.85 -19.39
C ARG A 355 27.56 18.80 -18.96
N TYR A 356 27.03 18.03 -19.92
CA TYR A 356 26.17 16.89 -19.64
C TYR A 356 26.81 15.62 -20.16
N LYS A 357 26.58 14.51 -19.46
CA LYS A 357 27.15 13.21 -19.80
C LYS A 357 26.04 12.16 -19.86
N LEU A 358 25.87 11.55 -21.03
CA LEU A 358 24.94 10.45 -21.25
C LEU A 358 25.69 9.14 -20.99
N LEU A 359 25.41 8.50 -19.85
CA LEU A 359 25.96 7.20 -19.48
C LEU A 359 25.00 6.11 -19.89
N VAL A 360 25.46 5.17 -20.70
CA VAL A 360 24.62 4.12 -21.32
C VAL A 360 25.25 2.75 -21.11
N PHE A 361 24.53 1.85 -20.45
CA PHE A 361 24.88 0.42 -20.37
C PHE A 361 23.99 -0.34 -21.36
N TRP A 362 24.60 -1.07 -22.31
CA TRP A 362 23.85 -1.74 -23.36
C TRP A 362 24.56 -2.98 -23.92
N SER A 363 23.81 -3.87 -24.59
CA SER A 363 24.35 -5.05 -25.28
C SER A 363 23.75 -5.19 -26.68
N PRO A 364 24.55 -5.54 -27.69
CA PRO A 364 24.06 -5.82 -29.03
C PRO A 364 23.24 -7.11 -29.11
N THR A 365 23.25 -7.95 -28.07
CA THR A 365 22.47 -9.19 -27.96
C THR A 365 21.08 -8.92 -27.36
N CYS A 366 20.92 -7.84 -26.63
CA CYS A 366 19.63 -7.42 -26.00
C CYS A 366 18.64 -6.90 -27.05
N GLY A 367 17.45 -7.49 -27.12
CA GLY A 367 16.41 -7.10 -28.07
C GLY A 367 15.95 -5.65 -27.91
N HIS A 368 15.78 -5.16 -26.68
CA HIS A 368 15.42 -3.77 -26.40
C HIS A 368 16.52 -2.79 -26.81
N CYS A 369 17.79 -3.14 -26.59
CA CYS A 369 18.92 -2.31 -26.99
C CYS A 369 18.95 -2.08 -28.51
N LYS A 370 18.69 -3.13 -29.32
CA LYS A 370 18.66 -3.03 -30.77
C LYS A 370 17.65 -1.98 -31.28
N SER A 371 16.58 -1.76 -30.58
CA SER A 371 15.57 -0.76 -30.91
C SER A 371 15.88 0.61 -30.31
N ILE A 372 16.33 0.68 -29.06
CA ILE A 372 16.46 1.94 -28.31
C ILE A 372 17.77 2.65 -28.65
N ILE A 373 18.90 1.95 -28.81
CA ILE A 373 20.22 2.57 -29.05
C ILE A 373 20.28 3.41 -30.35
N PRO A 374 19.80 2.95 -31.51
CA PRO A 374 19.80 3.78 -32.71
C PRO A 374 18.96 5.06 -32.55
N GLN A 375 17.78 4.98 -31.93
CA GLN A 375 16.91 6.13 -31.68
C GLN A 375 17.54 7.11 -30.66
N LEU A 376 18.17 6.60 -29.62
CA LEU A 376 18.88 7.41 -28.64
C LEU A 376 20.08 8.13 -29.28
N TYR A 377 20.83 7.43 -30.15
CA TYR A 377 21.95 7.99 -30.86
C TYR A 377 21.52 9.08 -31.85
N GLU A 378 20.42 8.89 -32.57
CA GLU A 378 19.85 9.93 -33.45
C GLU A 378 19.56 11.22 -32.66
N LYS A 379 18.87 11.09 -31.51
CA LYS A 379 18.56 12.23 -30.64
C LYS A 379 19.80 12.84 -30.00
N TYR A 380 20.77 12.03 -29.62
CA TYR A 380 22.06 12.51 -29.13
C TYR A 380 22.76 13.37 -30.22
N ASN A 381 22.79 12.90 -31.48
CA ASN A 381 23.38 13.62 -32.60
C ASN A 381 22.69 14.96 -32.92
N GLU A 382 21.36 15.01 -32.82
CA GLU A 382 20.60 16.25 -32.95
C GLU A 382 20.96 17.23 -31.84
N LEU A 383 20.95 16.77 -30.60
CA LEU A 383 21.12 17.62 -29.42
C LEU A 383 22.55 18.12 -29.22
N ARG A 384 23.56 17.31 -29.54
CA ARG A 384 24.98 17.71 -29.38
C ARG A 384 25.42 18.85 -30.35
N GLN A 385 24.61 19.17 -31.35
CA GLN A 385 24.86 20.32 -32.24
C GLN A 385 24.57 21.66 -31.51
N THR A 386 23.73 21.61 -30.48
CA THR A 386 23.26 22.81 -29.77
C THR A 386 23.71 22.82 -28.31
N TYR A 387 23.82 21.65 -27.69
CA TYR A 387 24.11 21.49 -26.28
C TYR A 387 25.42 20.71 -26.08
N ASP A 388 26.19 21.09 -25.09
CA ASP A 388 27.43 20.41 -24.74
C ASP A 388 27.14 19.08 -23.98
N ILE A 389 27.05 18.01 -24.78
CA ILE A 389 26.71 16.66 -24.27
C ILE A 389 27.75 15.66 -24.77
N GLY A 390 28.41 14.94 -23.86
CA GLY A 390 29.24 13.77 -24.15
C GLY A 390 28.53 12.47 -23.84
N THR A 391 29.10 11.38 -24.32
CA THR A 391 28.54 10.04 -24.08
C THR A 391 29.62 9.12 -23.47
N PHE A 392 29.20 8.19 -22.60
CA PHE A 392 30.00 7.09 -22.09
C PHE A 392 29.17 5.82 -22.25
N ALA A 393 29.28 5.15 -23.43
CA ALA A 393 28.44 4.03 -23.82
C ALA A 393 29.16 2.70 -23.63
N ILE A 394 28.75 1.93 -22.64
CA ILE A 394 29.42 0.74 -22.13
C ILE A 394 28.78 -0.53 -22.67
N LEU A 395 29.62 -1.43 -23.22
CA LEU A 395 29.23 -2.80 -23.50
C LEU A 395 29.00 -3.58 -22.18
N SER A 396 27.78 -3.98 -21.93
CA SER A 396 27.40 -4.63 -20.65
C SER A 396 27.71 -6.13 -20.59
N GLU A 397 28.02 -6.74 -21.71
CA GLU A 397 28.39 -8.18 -21.80
C GLU A 397 29.70 -8.31 -22.58
N PRO A 398 30.87 -7.99 -21.95
CA PRO A 398 32.16 -7.88 -22.66
C PRO A 398 32.87 -9.25 -22.82
N ASP A 399 32.19 -10.23 -23.41
CA ASP A 399 32.74 -11.56 -23.71
C ASP A 399 33.18 -11.71 -25.18
N ASP A 400 33.92 -12.79 -25.48
CA ASP A 400 34.44 -13.05 -26.82
C ASP A 400 33.35 -13.28 -27.88
N ALA A 401 32.16 -13.68 -27.47
CA ALA A 401 31.04 -13.91 -28.38
C ALA A 401 30.28 -12.62 -28.70
N THR A 402 30.29 -11.65 -27.79
CA THR A 402 29.53 -10.41 -27.86
C THR A 402 30.34 -9.26 -28.45
N ARG A 403 31.64 -9.12 -28.16
CA ARG A 403 32.49 -8.07 -28.71
C ARG A 403 32.45 -7.95 -30.23
N PRO A 404 32.55 -9.03 -31.04
CA PRO A 404 32.43 -8.92 -32.51
C PRO A 404 31.08 -8.39 -32.97
N LYS A 405 29.98 -8.75 -32.26
CA LYS A 405 28.64 -8.26 -32.55
C LYS A 405 28.52 -6.77 -32.21
N TRP A 406 29.15 -6.34 -31.12
CA TRP A 406 29.19 -4.97 -30.65
C TRP A 406 29.93 -4.07 -31.65
N HIS A 407 31.13 -4.47 -32.10
CA HIS A 407 31.84 -3.75 -33.14
C HIS A 407 31.06 -3.66 -34.45
N LYS A 408 30.40 -4.77 -34.83
CA LYS A 408 29.54 -4.76 -36.04
C LYS A 408 28.37 -3.82 -35.86
N PHE A 409 27.70 -3.80 -34.69
CA PHE A 409 26.57 -2.90 -34.42
C PHE A 409 26.99 -1.43 -34.46
N ILE A 410 28.14 -1.11 -33.85
CA ILE A 410 28.72 0.25 -33.92
C ILE A 410 28.94 0.67 -35.39
N ALA A 411 29.52 -0.18 -36.21
CA ALA A 411 29.78 0.09 -37.60
C ALA A 411 28.47 0.23 -38.43
N ASP A 412 27.54 -0.70 -38.26
CA ASP A 412 26.28 -0.73 -39.02
C ASP A 412 25.40 0.50 -38.71
N HIS A 413 25.44 1.03 -37.48
CA HIS A 413 24.67 2.21 -37.07
C HIS A 413 25.48 3.50 -36.96
N HIS A 414 26.74 3.47 -37.35
CA HIS A 414 27.66 4.63 -37.36
C HIS A 414 27.72 5.34 -36.00
N LEU A 415 27.80 4.56 -34.89
CA LEU A 415 27.83 5.10 -33.52
C LEU A 415 29.18 5.73 -33.21
N ASP A 416 29.36 7.03 -33.55
CA ASP A 416 30.61 7.78 -33.39
C ASP A 416 30.81 8.40 -32.00
N TRP A 417 29.90 8.11 -31.08
CA TRP A 417 30.04 8.48 -29.66
C TRP A 417 31.14 7.65 -28.96
N LEU A 418 31.52 8.02 -27.72
CA LEU A 418 32.50 7.26 -26.96
C LEU A 418 31.97 5.85 -26.58
N ASN A 419 32.50 4.85 -27.29
CA ASN A 419 32.17 3.45 -27.07
C ASN A 419 33.21 2.80 -26.12
N ILE A 420 32.75 2.24 -25.00
CA ILE A 420 33.58 1.69 -23.93
C ILE A 420 33.40 0.16 -23.90
N ASP A 421 34.53 -0.57 -23.86
CA ASP A 421 34.53 -1.99 -23.54
C ASP A 421 34.35 -2.16 -22.02
N GLY A 422 33.32 -2.88 -21.61
CA GLY A 422 33.00 -3.08 -20.20
C GLY A 422 33.88 -4.12 -19.48
N GLY A 423 34.87 -4.73 -20.16
CA GLY A 423 35.65 -5.83 -19.60
C GLY A 423 36.66 -5.45 -18.53
N GLU A 424 37.20 -4.24 -18.60
CA GLU A 424 38.17 -3.72 -17.64
C GLU A 424 37.67 -2.42 -17.03
N ALA A 425 37.52 -2.39 -15.71
CA ALA A 425 37.08 -1.22 -14.96
C ALA A 425 37.77 -1.13 -13.60
N ASN A 426 37.80 0.08 -13.04
CA ASN A 426 38.33 0.35 -11.69
C ASN A 426 37.43 -0.20 -10.56
N VAL A 427 36.18 -0.55 -10.86
CA VAL A 427 35.17 -1.05 -9.92
C VAL A 427 34.29 -2.12 -10.59
N ASP A 428 33.60 -2.92 -9.77
CA ASP A 428 32.51 -3.76 -10.27
C ASP A 428 31.29 -2.88 -10.57
N TRP A 429 31.24 -2.40 -11.79
CA TRP A 429 30.23 -1.44 -12.24
C TRP A 429 28.83 -2.09 -12.36
N HIS A 430 28.71 -3.43 -12.50
CA HIS A 430 27.42 -4.11 -12.47
C HIS A 430 26.76 -3.94 -11.09
N ASP A 431 27.53 -4.12 -10.02
CA ASP A 431 27.02 -3.92 -8.65
C ASP A 431 26.84 -2.43 -8.34
N VAL A 432 27.83 -1.60 -8.71
CA VAL A 432 27.86 -0.17 -8.34
C VAL A 432 26.71 0.61 -9.00
N TYR A 433 26.34 0.28 -10.24
CA TYR A 433 25.23 0.88 -10.99
C TYR A 433 23.96 0.03 -11.01
N ASP A 434 23.96 -1.10 -10.30
CA ASP A 434 22.83 -2.05 -10.25
C ASP A 434 22.34 -2.43 -11.66
N VAL A 435 23.27 -2.79 -12.55
CA VAL A 435 22.97 -3.11 -13.96
C VAL A 435 22.47 -4.56 -14.06
N VAL A 436 21.18 -4.74 -13.83
CA VAL A 436 20.50 -6.05 -13.94
C VAL A 436 19.87 -6.24 -15.32
N THR A 437 19.45 -5.15 -15.94
CA THR A 437 18.79 -5.16 -17.25
C THR A 437 19.36 -4.07 -18.16
N THR A 438 19.33 -4.29 -19.48
CA THR A 438 19.80 -3.33 -20.48
C THR A 438 18.70 -2.97 -21.48
N PRO A 439 18.70 -1.76 -22.05
CA PRO A 439 19.64 -0.66 -21.79
C PRO A 439 19.31 0.03 -20.47
N GLN A 440 20.37 0.46 -19.76
CA GLN A 440 20.24 1.32 -18.58
C GLN A 440 20.93 2.66 -18.88
N ILE A 441 20.18 3.77 -18.74
CA ILE A 441 20.59 5.06 -19.26
C ILE A 441 20.45 6.12 -18.17
N TYR A 442 21.55 6.85 -17.94
CA TYR A 442 21.64 7.98 -17.02
C TYR A 442 22.03 9.25 -17.75
N LEU A 443 21.58 10.39 -17.26
CA LEU A 443 22.08 11.70 -17.62
C LEU A 443 22.71 12.34 -16.39
N LEU A 444 23.96 12.80 -16.52
CA LEU A 444 24.72 13.47 -15.47
C LEU A 444 24.93 14.95 -15.84
N ASP A 445 25.04 15.82 -14.84
CA ASP A 445 25.41 17.22 -15.00
C ASP A 445 26.93 17.42 -14.99
N GLU A 446 27.36 18.67 -15.07
CA GLU A 446 28.78 19.10 -15.03
C GLU A 446 29.51 18.70 -13.74
N ASN A 447 28.78 18.51 -12.65
CA ASN A 447 29.30 18.06 -11.36
C ASN A 447 29.18 16.53 -11.18
N ASN A 448 28.93 15.81 -12.27
CA ASN A 448 28.69 14.36 -12.29
C ASN A 448 27.49 13.91 -11.45
N ARG A 449 26.52 14.79 -11.16
CA ARG A 449 25.31 14.41 -10.46
C ARG A 449 24.30 13.79 -11.41
N ILE A 450 23.65 12.74 -10.95
CA ILE A 450 22.57 12.10 -11.71
C ILE A 450 21.37 13.06 -11.77
N VAL A 451 21.06 13.58 -12.95
CA VAL A 451 19.90 14.45 -13.17
C VAL A 451 18.70 13.70 -13.71
N ALA A 452 18.93 12.57 -14.37
CA ALA A 452 17.86 11.67 -14.82
C ALA A 452 18.39 10.24 -15.01
N LYS A 453 17.50 9.27 -14.93
CA LYS A 453 17.79 7.84 -15.19
C LYS A 453 16.58 7.10 -15.77
N LYS A 454 16.79 5.87 -16.26
CA LYS A 454 15.78 5.06 -16.98
C LYS A 454 15.19 5.81 -18.19
N LEU A 455 16.08 6.42 -18.97
CA LEU A 455 15.73 7.24 -20.12
C LEU A 455 15.46 6.40 -21.36
N ASN A 456 14.64 6.95 -22.26
CA ASN A 456 14.55 6.60 -23.67
C ASN A 456 14.86 7.85 -24.51
N ALA A 457 14.84 7.71 -25.83
CA ALA A 457 15.17 8.82 -26.74
C ALA A 457 14.29 10.07 -26.53
N GLU A 458 12.99 9.91 -26.36
CA GLU A 458 12.03 10.99 -26.16
C GLU A 458 12.23 11.69 -24.78
N THR A 459 12.35 10.91 -23.71
CA THR A 459 12.57 11.46 -22.35
C THR A 459 13.93 12.13 -22.23
N PHE A 460 14.96 11.60 -22.90
CA PHE A 460 16.28 12.22 -22.98
C PHE A 460 16.21 13.60 -23.64
N GLU A 461 15.62 13.70 -24.86
CA GLU A 461 15.44 14.97 -25.56
C GLU A 461 14.70 16.00 -24.67
N ARG A 462 13.56 15.61 -24.11
CA ARG A 462 12.74 16.49 -23.28
C ARG A 462 13.50 17.01 -22.07
N ILE A 463 14.26 16.17 -21.41
CA ILE A 463 14.99 16.55 -20.18
C ILE A 463 16.16 17.46 -20.53
N VAL A 464 16.94 17.17 -21.57
CA VAL A 464 18.06 18.04 -22.00
C VAL A 464 17.54 19.42 -22.35
N LYS A 465 16.47 19.53 -23.14
CA LYS A 465 15.86 20.84 -23.48
C LYS A 465 15.39 21.56 -22.20
N ALA A 466 14.73 20.88 -21.28
CA ALA A 466 14.25 21.48 -20.03
C ALA A 466 15.40 21.96 -19.10
N LEU A 467 16.57 21.31 -19.16
CA LEU A 467 17.76 21.73 -18.39
C LEU A 467 18.52 22.89 -19.01
N CYS A 468 18.52 22.98 -20.33
CA CYS A 468 19.36 23.92 -21.07
C CYS A 468 18.58 25.19 -21.53
N GLU A 469 17.26 25.09 -21.71
CA GLU A 469 16.44 26.23 -22.09
C GLU A 469 16.00 27.03 -20.88
N PRO A 470 16.07 28.38 -20.92
CA PRO A 470 15.56 29.21 -19.86
C PRO A 470 14.05 28.95 -19.65
N ARG A 471 13.64 28.74 -18.41
CA ARG A 471 12.20 28.63 -18.08
C ARG A 471 11.51 29.89 -18.57
N LYS A 472 10.61 29.77 -19.51
CA LYS A 472 9.70 30.86 -19.86
C LYS A 472 8.88 31.16 -18.60
N SER A 473 9.19 32.32 -17.99
CA SER A 473 8.54 32.84 -16.80
C SER A 473 7.05 33.07 -17.04
#